data_8cfe7cd2af6fd814848ecfdba42ef601
#
_entry.id   8cfe7cd2af6fd814848ecfdba42ef601
#
_cell.length_a   1.000
_cell.length_b   1.000
_cell.length_c   1.000
_cell.angle_alpha   90.00
_cell.angle_beta   90.00
_cell.angle_gamma   90.00
#
_symmetry.space_group_name_H-M   'P 1'
#
loop_
_entity.id
_entity.type
_entity.pdbx_description
1 polymer ?
#
loop_
_entity_poly.entity_id
_entity_poly.type
_entity_poly.pdbx_seq_one_letter_code
_entity_poly.pdbx_strand_id
1 'polypeptide(L)'
;MAAELRSLTVDIDTGRWRDTVLTEVDLRVRDGQVTVLLGGPGDGKTMVAYALTGRLPESARTTGEVLVEGRVGYVPQDGIDAFARDRSVGAQLRELASGNGTWTVERACAAAHYPSEALDLLPQHNSAGQIQRAAVAAALLTDPDMLIADSPTASLDQGTAFGVWKSIREYADAGAAVLVITHDLLLLTATGYADQLVIMSKGQVVTAGSMNDLKTSDDSRVRRYFQG
;
A
#
# COMPACT_ATOMS: atom_id res chain seq x y z
N MET A 1 8.03 -15.05 -6.07
CA MET A 1 7.88 -14.37 -4.74
C MET A 1 8.37 -12.95 -4.95
N ALA A 2 7.51 -11.96 -4.83
CA ALA A 2 7.86 -10.59 -5.19
C ALA A 2 8.69 -9.86 -4.11
N ALA A 3 8.42 -10.10 -2.82
CA ALA A 3 9.20 -9.46 -1.77
C ALA A 3 9.23 -10.28 -0.47
N GLU A 4 10.34 -10.16 0.26
CA GLU A 4 10.53 -10.76 1.58
C GLU A 4 11.36 -9.82 2.47
N LEU A 5 10.90 -9.65 3.70
CA LEU A 5 11.67 -9.09 4.81
C LEU A 5 12.09 -10.26 5.71
N ARG A 6 13.37 -10.31 6.08
CA ARG A 6 13.91 -11.32 7.01
C ARG A 6 14.55 -10.63 8.18
N SER A 7 13.95 -10.81 9.35
CA SER A 7 14.37 -10.24 10.63
C SER A 7 14.77 -8.76 10.51
N LEU A 8 13.98 -8.01 9.73
CA LEU A 8 14.27 -6.60 9.46
C LEU A 8 14.09 -5.76 10.72
N THR A 9 15.16 -5.11 11.15
CA THR A 9 15.12 -4.09 12.19
C THR A 9 15.48 -2.75 11.57
N VAL A 10 14.74 -1.70 11.93
CA VAL A 10 14.97 -0.33 11.47
C VAL A 10 15.07 0.60 12.66
N ASP A 11 16.24 1.18 12.85
CA ASP A 11 16.52 2.23 13.81
C ASP A 11 16.52 3.60 13.11
N ILE A 12 15.86 4.60 13.67
CA ILE A 12 15.94 5.98 13.22
C ILE A 12 16.76 6.78 14.22
N ASP A 13 17.82 7.43 13.76
CA ASP A 13 18.67 8.29 14.58
C ASP A 13 18.87 9.64 13.88
N THR A 14 18.18 10.67 14.38
CA THR A 14 18.27 12.04 13.87
C THR A 14 19.32 12.87 14.64
N GLY A 15 20.07 12.26 15.53
CA GLY A 15 21.00 12.95 16.45
C GLY A 15 20.30 13.65 17.63
N ARG A 16 19.00 13.95 17.53
CA ARG A 16 18.16 14.52 18.61
C ARG A 16 17.16 13.52 19.17
N TRP A 17 16.81 12.55 18.40
CA TRP A 17 15.86 11.49 18.72
C TRP A 17 16.31 10.19 18.11
N ARG A 18 16.23 9.14 18.89
CA ARG A 18 16.56 7.78 18.44
C ARG A 18 15.46 6.82 18.88
N ASP A 19 15.00 5.98 17.97
CA ASP A 19 14.02 4.93 18.26
C ASP A 19 14.16 3.76 17.29
N THR A 20 13.81 2.56 17.74
CA THR A 20 13.66 1.38 16.89
C THR A 20 12.22 1.30 16.42
N VAL A 21 11.98 1.59 15.15
CA VAL A 21 10.63 1.67 14.56
C VAL A 21 10.14 0.33 13.99
N LEU A 22 11.07 -0.57 13.64
CA LEU A 22 10.79 -1.96 13.29
C LEU A 22 11.77 -2.88 14.02
N THR A 23 11.29 -4.00 14.54
CA THR A 23 12.09 -4.97 15.29
C THR A 23 11.82 -6.37 14.76
N GLU A 24 12.84 -6.98 14.16
CA GLU A 24 12.84 -8.37 13.68
C GLU A 24 11.59 -8.72 12.85
N VAL A 25 11.24 -7.84 11.89
CA VAL A 25 10.06 -8.03 11.05
C VAL A 25 10.34 -9.08 9.99
N ASP A 26 9.54 -10.15 9.99
CA ASP A 26 9.45 -11.13 8.92
C ASP A 26 8.13 -10.93 8.16
N LEU A 27 8.22 -10.72 6.85
CA LEU A 27 7.06 -10.51 5.97
C LEU A 27 7.33 -11.11 4.60
N ARG A 28 6.34 -11.79 4.03
CA ARG A 28 6.38 -12.27 2.65
C ARG A 28 5.20 -11.76 1.86
N VAL A 29 5.48 -11.19 0.69
CA VAL A 29 4.47 -10.78 -0.29
C VAL A 29 4.64 -11.64 -1.53
N ARG A 30 3.58 -12.38 -1.90
CA ARG A 30 3.63 -13.40 -2.96
C ARG A 30 2.94 -12.91 -4.22
N ASP A 31 3.47 -13.35 -5.37
CA ASP A 31 2.84 -13.13 -6.67
C ASP A 31 1.41 -13.68 -6.68
N GLY A 32 0.51 -12.96 -7.33
CA GLY A 32 -0.90 -13.32 -7.43
C GLY A 32 -1.71 -13.19 -6.14
N GLN A 33 -1.14 -12.62 -5.07
CA GLN A 33 -1.81 -12.52 -3.77
C GLN A 33 -1.92 -11.08 -3.29
N VAL A 34 -2.99 -10.82 -2.55
CA VAL A 34 -3.19 -9.59 -1.76
C VAL A 34 -2.84 -9.88 -0.31
N THR A 35 -1.71 -9.36 0.14
CA THR A 35 -1.31 -9.32 1.54
C THR A 35 -1.77 -8.00 2.17
N VAL A 36 -2.46 -8.06 3.28
CA VAL A 36 -2.93 -6.86 4.00
C VAL A 36 -2.19 -6.70 5.31
N LEU A 37 -1.63 -5.52 5.52
CA LEU A 37 -0.91 -5.15 6.74
C LEU A 37 -1.82 -4.31 7.63
N LEU A 38 -2.18 -4.84 8.78
CA LEU A 38 -3.04 -4.24 9.79
C LEU A 38 -2.22 -3.79 11.00
N GLY A 39 -2.68 -2.75 11.69
CA GLY A 39 -2.05 -2.23 12.91
C GLY A 39 -2.60 -0.86 13.27
N GLY A 40 -2.33 -0.40 14.48
CA GLY A 40 -2.66 0.95 14.93
C GLY A 40 -1.77 2.02 14.29
N PRO A 41 -2.11 3.31 14.47
CA PRO A 41 -1.20 4.40 14.15
C PRO A 41 0.14 4.23 14.90
N GLY A 42 1.26 4.43 14.21
CA GLY A 42 2.60 4.30 14.80
C GLY A 42 3.13 2.87 14.93
N ASP A 43 2.38 1.83 14.51
CA ASP A 43 2.85 0.43 14.58
C ASP A 43 3.90 0.07 13.51
N GLY A 44 4.40 1.02 12.71
CA GLY A 44 5.52 0.80 11.78
C GLY A 44 5.11 0.39 10.35
N LYS A 45 3.81 0.29 10.03
CA LYS A 45 3.32 -0.19 8.72
C LYS A 45 3.88 0.59 7.52
N THR A 46 3.82 1.92 7.55
CA THR A 46 4.40 2.77 6.50
C THR A 46 5.92 2.59 6.40
N MET A 47 6.59 2.31 7.53
CA MET A 47 8.03 2.03 7.52
C MET A 47 8.35 0.71 6.80
N VAL A 48 7.48 -0.29 6.91
CA VAL A 48 7.54 -1.53 6.10
C VAL A 48 7.44 -1.19 4.60
N ALA A 49 6.47 -0.33 4.22
CA ALA A 49 6.33 0.11 2.83
C ALA A 49 7.60 0.85 2.35
N TYR A 50 8.16 1.72 3.17
CA TYR A 50 9.39 2.44 2.83
C TYR A 50 10.61 1.51 2.70
N ALA A 51 10.71 0.50 3.55
CA ALA A 51 11.78 -0.50 3.42
C ALA A 51 11.68 -1.26 2.09
N LEU A 52 10.47 -1.71 1.71
CA LEU A 52 10.23 -2.43 0.46
C LEU A 52 10.39 -1.56 -0.79
N THR A 53 10.16 -0.24 -0.69
CA THR A 53 10.30 0.71 -1.81
C THR A 53 11.66 1.40 -1.87
N GLY A 54 12.58 1.10 -0.93
CA GLY A 54 13.87 1.79 -0.82
C GLY A 54 13.76 3.27 -0.43
N ARG A 55 12.66 3.67 0.24
CA ARG A 55 12.37 5.06 0.64
C ARG A 55 12.61 5.33 2.13
N LEU A 56 13.36 4.47 2.80
CA LEU A 56 13.73 4.74 4.19
C LEU A 56 14.48 6.08 4.29
N PRO A 57 14.24 6.87 5.35
CA PRO A 57 14.94 8.14 5.54
C PRO A 57 16.46 7.91 5.69
N GLU A 58 17.27 8.89 5.32
CA GLU A 58 18.74 8.83 5.43
C GLU A 58 19.25 8.57 6.86
N SER A 59 18.44 8.96 7.85
CA SER A 59 18.69 8.69 9.27
C SER A 59 18.40 7.26 9.71
N ALA A 60 17.88 6.42 8.79
CA ALA A 60 17.57 5.03 9.09
C ALA A 60 18.84 4.15 9.03
N ARG A 61 18.95 3.26 10.00
CA ARG A 61 19.91 2.15 9.99
C ARG A 61 19.14 0.85 10.01
N THR A 62 19.54 -0.09 9.17
CA THR A 62 18.84 -1.36 9.03
C THR A 62 19.76 -2.53 9.34
N THR A 63 19.19 -3.56 9.95
CA THR A 63 19.77 -4.91 10.02
C THR A 63 18.73 -5.91 9.54
N GLY A 64 19.17 -7.13 9.17
CA GLY A 64 18.33 -8.10 8.47
C GLY A 64 18.38 -7.90 6.95
N GLU A 65 17.43 -8.50 6.24
CA GLU A 65 17.44 -8.51 4.78
C GLU A 65 16.12 -7.95 4.21
N VAL A 66 16.24 -7.17 3.14
CA VAL A 66 15.11 -6.72 2.30
C VAL A 66 15.33 -7.25 0.90
N LEU A 67 14.50 -8.19 0.48
CA LEU A 67 14.56 -8.82 -0.84
C LEU A 67 13.32 -8.37 -1.63
N VAL A 68 13.53 -7.75 -2.79
CA VAL A 68 12.45 -7.29 -3.68
C VAL A 68 12.83 -7.65 -5.10
N GLU A 69 11.92 -8.32 -5.80
CA GLU A 69 12.10 -8.71 -7.20
C GLU A 69 11.19 -7.85 -8.09
N GLY A 70 11.72 -7.38 -9.22
CA GLY A 70 10.99 -6.61 -10.20
C GLY A 70 10.74 -5.15 -9.81
N ARG A 71 9.76 -4.54 -10.47
CA ARG A 71 9.37 -3.13 -10.27
C ARG A 71 8.33 -2.99 -9.19
N VAL A 72 8.51 -1.99 -8.32
CA VAL A 72 7.56 -1.69 -7.25
C VAL A 72 6.81 -0.40 -7.56
N GLY A 73 5.48 -0.48 -7.62
CA GLY A 73 4.58 0.67 -7.63
C GLY A 73 4.19 1.03 -6.19
N TYR A 74 4.13 2.32 -5.89
CA TYR A 74 3.77 2.79 -4.54
C TYR A 74 2.66 3.83 -4.57
N VAL A 75 1.60 3.56 -3.83
CA VAL A 75 0.52 4.52 -3.54
C VAL A 75 0.75 5.06 -2.13
N PRO A 76 1.10 6.35 -1.97
CA PRO A 76 1.31 6.94 -0.66
C PRO A 76 0.00 7.11 0.11
N GLN A 77 0.10 7.23 1.44
CA GLN A 77 -1.04 7.47 2.33
C GLN A 77 -1.76 8.79 2.00
N ASP A 78 -1.01 9.85 1.69
CA ASP A 78 -1.55 11.07 1.10
C ASP A 78 -1.28 11.06 -0.41
N GLY A 79 -2.33 10.92 -1.21
CA GLY A 79 -2.22 10.81 -2.67
C GLY A 79 -1.53 11.99 -3.35
N ILE A 80 -1.53 13.17 -2.71
CA ILE A 80 -0.87 14.36 -3.26
C ILE A 80 0.66 14.20 -3.32
N ASP A 81 1.23 13.35 -2.48
CA ASP A 81 2.68 13.09 -2.44
C ASP A 81 3.17 12.27 -3.64
N ALA A 82 2.24 11.74 -4.44
CA ALA A 82 2.57 11.09 -5.71
C ALA A 82 2.85 12.07 -6.86
N PHE A 83 2.58 13.38 -6.68
CA PHE A 83 2.56 14.35 -7.76
C PHE A 83 3.37 15.62 -7.47
N ALA A 84 4.00 16.16 -8.52
CA ALA A 84 4.53 17.53 -8.53
C ALA A 84 3.36 18.53 -8.55
N ARG A 85 3.44 19.59 -7.72
CA ARG A 85 2.31 20.51 -7.48
C ARG A 85 2.07 21.54 -8.58
N ASP A 86 3.04 21.74 -9.46
CA ASP A 86 3.05 22.76 -10.53
C ASP A 86 2.55 22.24 -11.88
N ARG A 87 2.18 20.96 -11.97
CA ARG A 87 1.73 20.30 -13.21
C ARG A 87 0.39 19.62 -13.00
N SER A 88 -0.45 19.60 -14.06
CA SER A 88 -1.72 18.89 -13.97
C SER A 88 -1.51 17.38 -13.76
N VAL A 89 -2.47 16.73 -13.08
CA VAL A 89 -2.43 15.29 -12.84
C VAL A 89 -2.34 14.52 -14.16
N GLY A 90 -3.15 14.89 -15.16
CA GLY A 90 -3.13 14.21 -16.47
C GLY A 90 -1.81 14.36 -17.23
N ALA A 91 -1.12 15.50 -17.12
CA ALA A 91 0.21 15.65 -17.72
C ALA A 91 1.22 14.66 -17.12
N GLN A 92 1.17 14.47 -15.80
CA GLN A 92 2.06 13.56 -15.09
C GLN A 92 1.70 12.09 -15.35
N LEU A 93 0.42 11.75 -15.41
CA LEU A 93 -0.02 10.39 -15.78
C LEU A 93 0.39 10.03 -17.21
N ARG A 94 0.29 10.97 -18.18
CA ARG A 94 0.75 10.73 -19.57
C ARG A 94 2.26 10.51 -19.65
N GLU A 95 3.02 11.20 -18.83
CA GLU A 95 4.48 10.98 -18.74
C GLU A 95 4.81 9.58 -18.22
N LEU A 96 4.14 9.13 -17.16
CA LEU A 96 4.28 7.77 -16.64
C LEU A 96 3.89 6.71 -17.70
N ALA A 97 2.80 6.95 -18.43
CA ALA A 97 2.34 6.06 -19.50
C ALA A 97 3.26 6.00 -20.71
N SER A 98 4.17 6.98 -20.90
CA SER A 98 5.12 7.00 -22.03
C SER A 98 6.23 5.94 -21.92
N GLY A 99 6.35 5.26 -20.79
CA GLY A 99 7.23 4.11 -20.60
C GLY A 99 6.73 2.87 -21.36
N ASN A 100 7.48 1.78 -21.27
CA ASN A 100 7.17 0.51 -21.95
C ASN A 100 6.11 -0.34 -21.22
N GLY A 101 5.24 0.28 -20.42
CA GLY A 101 4.18 -0.40 -19.67
C GLY A 101 2.98 -0.79 -20.55
N THR A 102 2.16 -1.73 -20.06
CA THR A 102 0.95 -2.21 -20.75
C THR A 102 -0.29 -1.37 -20.44
N TRP A 103 -0.18 -0.42 -19.51
CA TRP A 103 -1.27 0.43 -19.05
C TRP A 103 -1.34 1.74 -19.83
N THR A 104 -2.55 2.08 -20.31
CA THR A 104 -2.87 3.43 -20.81
C THR A 104 -3.42 4.29 -19.69
N VAL A 105 -3.37 5.62 -19.85
CA VAL A 105 -3.93 6.57 -18.87
C VAL A 105 -5.43 6.28 -18.64
N GLU A 106 -6.18 6.03 -19.71
CA GLU A 106 -7.62 5.74 -19.65
C GLU A 106 -7.88 4.46 -18.85
N ARG A 107 -7.11 3.40 -19.10
CA ARG A 107 -7.24 2.13 -18.38
C ARG A 107 -6.91 2.30 -16.90
N ALA A 108 -5.83 3.01 -16.58
CA ALA A 108 -5.41 3.25 -15.20
C ALA A 108 -6.42 4.13 -14.43
N CYS A 109 -6.92 5.19 -15.06
CA CYS A 109 -7.96 6.03 -14.49
C CYS A 109 -9.27 5.26 -14.26
N ALA A 110 -9.68 4.43 -15.20
CA ALA A 110 -10.86 3.58 -15.04
C ALA A 110 -10.71 2.58 -13.89
N ALA A 111 -9.56 1.90 -13.78
CA ALA A 111 -9.25 0.98 -12.68
C ALA A 111 -9.20 1.67 -11.32
N ALA A 112 -8.65 2.89 -11.25
CA ALA A 112 -8.61 3.69 -10.04
C ALA A 112 -9.92 4.46 -9.76
N HIS A 113 -10.93 4.39 -10.63
CA HIS A 113 -12.14 5.21 -10.58
C HIS A 113 -11.84 6.72 -10.52
N TYR A 114 -10.72 7.15 -11.12
CA TYR A 114 -10.36 8.56 -11.22
C TYR A 114 -11.11 9.22 -12.37
N PRO A 115 -11.83 10.34 -12.11
CA PRO A 115 -12.68 10.97 -13.12
C PRO A 115 -11.84 11.68 -14.19
N SER A 116 -12.19 11.46 -15.47
CA SER A 116 -11.45 12.02 -16.61
C SER A 116 -11.49 13.55 -16.65
N GLU A 117 -12.56 14.16 -16.16
CA GLU A 117 -12.70 15.62 -16.06
C GLU A 117 -11.74 16.27 -15.07
N ALA A 118 -11.13 15.50 -14.17
CA ALA A 118 -10.16 15.99 -13.21
C ALA A 118 -8.70 15.92 -13.73
N LEU A 119 -8.47 15.36 -14.91
CA LEU A 119 -7.11 15.21 -15.48
C LEU A 119 -6.38 16.55 -15.66
N ASP A 120 -7.10 17.61 -16.01
CA ASP A 120 -6.51 18.93 -16.24
C ASP A 120 -6.31 19.75 -14.96
N LEU A 121 -6.77 19.24 -13.81
CA LEU A 121 -6.58 19.88 -12.52
C LEU A 121 -5.16 19.71 -12.01
N LEU A 122 -4.68 20.72 -11.27
CA LEU A 122 -3.47 20.57 -10.44
C LEU A 122 -3.76 19.64 -9.25
N PRO A 123 -2.76 18.93 -8.69
CA PRO A 123 -2.96 18.02 -7.57
C PRO A 123 -3.77 18.61 -6.40
N GLN A 124 -3.45 19.86 -5.99
CA GLN A 124 -4.12 20.56 -4.88
C GLN A 124 -5.55 21.03 -5.19
N HIS A 125 -6.00 20.96 -6.44
CA HIS A 125 -7.37 21.30 -6.83
C HIS A 125 -8.28 20.07 -6.91
N ASN A 126 -7.77 18.89 -6.66
CA ASN A 126 -8.52 17.66 -6.51
C ASN A 126 -9.06 17.52 -5.09
N SER A 127 -10.21 16.86 -4.92
CA SER A 127 -10.62 16.42 -3.59
C SER A 127 -9.64 15.35 -3.05
N ALA A 128 -9.63 15.13 -1.72
CA ALA A 128 -8.79 14.10 -1.11
C ALA A 128 -9.01 12.71 -1.74
N GLY A 129 -10.27 12.34 -2.00
CA GLY A 129 -10.60 11.08 -2.67
C GLY A 129 -10.21 11.05 -4.14
N GLN A 130 -10.27 12.16 -4.86
CA GLN A 130 -9.82 12.24 -6.25
C GLN A 130 -8.31 12.06 -6.35
N ILE A 131 -7.54 12.81 -5.56
CA ILE A 131 -6.08 12.73 -5.64
C ILE A 131 -5.55 11.37 -5.16
N GLN A 132 -6.24 10.71 -4.21
CA GLN A 132 -5.90 9.35 -3.80
C GLN A 132 -6.10 8.35 -4.94
N ARG A 133 -7.20 8.44 -5.69
CA ARG A 133 -7.47 7.62 -6.87
C ARG A 133 -6.47 7.91 -8.01
N ALA A 134 -6.11 9.18 -8.20
CA ALA A 134 -5.05 9.53 -9.14
C ALA A 134 -3.72 8.87 -8.78
N ALA A 135 -3.36 8.81 -7.49
CA ALA A 135 -2.14 8.13 -7.02
C ALA A 135 -2.18 6.61 -7.30
N VAL A 136 -3.36 5.98 -7.16
CA VAL A 136 -3.54 4.58 -7.59
C VAL A 136 -3.31 4.44 -9.08
N ALA A 137 -3.91 5.31 -9.91
CA ALA A 137 -3.70 5.29 -11.36
C ALA A 137 -2.21 5.49 -11.72
N ALA A 138 -1.52 6.42 -11.07
CA ALA A 138 -0.10 6.67 -11.27
C ALA A 138 0.76 5.43 -10.96
N ALA A 139 0.46 4.74 -9.86
CA ALA A 139 1.17 3.52 -9.49
C ALA A 139 0.96 2.40 -10.53
N LEU A 140 -0.27 2.20 -11.00
CA LEU A 140 -0.59 1.19 -12.02
C LEU A 140 0.11 1.48 -13.37
N LEU A 141 0.27 2.75 -13.76
CA LEU A 141 0.95 3.15 -14.99
C LEU A 141 2.42 2.76 -15.03
N THR A 142 3.05 2.54 -13.88
CA THR A 142 4.42 2.03 -13.83
C THR A 142 4.51 0.54 -14.15
N ASP A 143 3.37 -0.13 -14.38
CA ASP A 143 3.23 -1.57 -14.65
C ASP A 143 4.06 -2.41 -13.68
N PRO A 144 3.83 -2.28 -12.36
CA PRO A 144 4.68 -2.88 -11.35
C PRO A 144 4.45 -4.38 -11.20
N ASP A 145 5.51 -5.13 -10.94
CA ASP A 145 5.43 -6.54 -10.55
C ASP A 145 4.87 -6.67 -9.11
N MET A 146 5.09 -5.63 -8.29
CA MET A 146 4.54 -5.51 -6.94
C MET A 146 3.91 -4.13 -6.72
N LEU A 147 2.66 -4.09 -6.29
CA LEU A 147 1.96 -2.88 -5.87
C LEU A 147 1.92 -2.78 -4.34
N ILE A 148 2.43 -1.68 -3.80
CA ILE A 148 2.28 -1.33 -2.38
C ILE A 148 1.33 -0.14 -2.29
N ALA A 149 0.23 -0.28 -1.54
CA ALA A 149 -0.77 0.76 -1.37
C ALA A 149 -0.98 1.08 0.12
N ASP A 150 -0.57 2.28 0.54
CA ASP A 150 -0.77 2.73 1.92
C ASP A 150 -2.10 3.48 2.03
N SER A 151 -3.06 2.85 2.67
CA SER A 151 -4.42 3.38 2.92
C SER A 151 -5.14 3.87 1.65
N PRO A 152 -5.19 3.10 0.55
CA PRO A 152 -5.62 3.58 -0.77
C PRO A 152 -7.08 4.03 -0.82
N THR A 153 -7.88 3.70 0.18
CA THR A 153 -9.32 3.96 0.23
C THR A 153 -9.77 4.83 1.41
N ALA A 154 -8.84 5.36 2.22
CA ALA A 154 -9.15 6.07 3.47
C ALA A 154 -10.03 7.32 3.30
N SER A 155 -9.99 7.98 2.13
CA SER A 155 -10.75 9.20 1.83
C SER A 155 -11.91 8.98 0.85
N LEU A 156 -12.34 7.72 0.66
CA LEU A 156 -13.35 7.34 -0.31
C LEU A 156 -14.67 6.97 0.35
N ASP A 157 -15.78 7.20 -0.36
CA ASP A 157 -17.07 6.60 -0.02
C ASP A 157 -17.02 5.06 -0.23
N GLN A 158 -17.92 4.32 0.41
CA GLN A 158 -17.93 2.87 0.37
C GLN A 158 -17.99 2.29 -1.04
N GLY A 159 -18.80 2.88 -1.94
CA GLY A 159 -18.96 2.37 -3.30
C GLY A 159 -17.66 2.50 -4.11
N THR A 160 -17.05 3.69 -4.04
CA THR A 160 -15.76 3.95 -4.68
C THR A 160 -14.63 3.11 -4.07
N ALA A 161 -14.60 2.96 -2.74
CA ALA A 161 -13.62 2.14 -2.05
C ALA A 161 -13.71 0.66 -2.49
N PHE A 162 -14.93 0.13 -2.60
CA PHE A 162 -15.17 -1.24 -3.11
C PHE A 162 -14.63 -1.40 -4.54
N GLY A 163 -14.89 -0.43 -5.42
CA GLY A 163 -14.39 -0.44 -6.80
C GLY A 163 -12.86 -0.46 -6.87
N VAL A 164 -12.19 0.39 -6.09
CA VAL A 164 -10.71 0.41 -6.01
C VAL A 164 -10.16 -0.92 -5.47
N TRP A 165 -10.78 -1.50 -4.44
CA TRP A 165 -10.39 -2.80 -3.92
C TRP A 165 -10.56 -3.93 -4.94
N LYS A 166 -11.65 -3.89 -5.72
CA LYS A 166 -11.87 -4.84 -6.80
C LYS A 166 -10.75 -4.76 -7.84
N SER A 167 -10.39 -3.55 -8.26
CA SER A 167 -9.30 -3.35 -9.23
C SER A 167 -7.93 -3.80 -8.68
N ILE A 168 -7.67 -3.58 -7.39
CA ILE A 168 -6.48 -4.10 -6.69
C ILE A 168 -6.47 -5.64 -6.73
N ARG A 169 -7.62 -6.29 -6.47
CA ARG A 169 -7.75 -7.75 -6.54
C ARG A 169 -7.51 -8.26 -7.96
N GLU A 170 -8.15 -7.64 -8.96
CA GLU A 170 -7.96 -8.00 -10.36
C GLU A 170 -6.49 -7.84 -10.80
N TYR A 171 -5.79 -6.84 -10.27
CA TYR A 171 -4.36 -6.65 -10.51
C TYR A 171 -3.52 -7.80 -9.94
N ALA A 172 -3.84 -8.26 -8.74
CA ALA A 172 -3.18 -9.42 -8.15
C ALA A 172 -3.54 -10.70 -8.91
N ASP A 173 -4.80 -10.90 -9.32
CA ASP A 173 -5.23 -12.06 -10.11
C ASP A 173 -4.52 -12.15 -11.47
N ALA A 174 -4.07 -11.01 -12.01
CA ALA A 174 -3.24 -10.95 -13.22
C ALA A 174 -1.77 -11.35 -12.98
N GLY A 175 -1.39 -11.68 -11.74
CA GLY A 175 -0.08 -12.21 -11.37
C GLY A 175 0.79 -11.28 -10.53
N ALA A 176 0.41 -10.01 -10.35
CA ALA A 176 1.17 -9.07 -9.54
C ALA A 176 1.09 -9.42 -8.05
N ALA A 177 2.14 -9.12 -7.29
CA ALA A 177 2.07 -9.15 -5.84
C ALA A 177 1.48 -7.84 -5.31
N VAL A 178 0.63 -7.92 -4.29
CA VAL A 178 0.03 -6.71 -3.71
C VAL A 178 0.17 -6.68 -2.19
N LEU A 179 0.67 -5.56 -1.68
CA LEU A 179 0.66 -5.24 -0.25
C LEU A 179 -0.23 -4.02 -0.02
N VAL A 180 -1.30 -4.19 0.76
CA VAL A 180 -2.17 -3.08 1.16
C VAL A 180 -2.04 -2.83 2.65
N ILE A 181 -1.77 -1.59 3.02
CA ILE A 181 -1.85 -1.13 4.40
C ILE A 181 -3.23 -0.50 4.60
N THR A 182 -3.98 -0.96 5.56
CA THR A 182 -5.31 -0.41 5.88
C THR A 182 -5.71 -0.69 7.32
N HIS A 183 -6.74 0.01 7.77
CA HIS A 183 -7.43 -0.26 9.04
C HIS A 183 -8.93 -0.59 8.81
N ASP A 184 -9.38 -0.64 7.56
CA ASP A 184 -10.77 -0.90 7.19
C ASP A 184 -11.08 -2.40 7.14
N LEU A 185 -11.33 -2.98 8.32
CA LEU A 185 -11.71 -4.39 8.44
C LEU A 185 -13.10 -4.69 7.91
N LEU A 186 -14.01 -3.71 7.92
CA LEU A 186 -15.36 -3.92 7.40
C LEU A 186 -15.30 -4.19 5.90
N LEU A 187 -14.55 -3.37 5.17
CA LEU A 187 -14.37 -3.53 3.73
C LEU A 187 -13.63 -4.84 3.41
N LEU A 188 -12.57 -5.18 4.16
CA LEU A 188 -11.84 -6.43 4.01
C LEU A 188 -12.74 -7.66 4.23
N THR A 189 -13.58 -7.61 5.27
CA THR A 189 -14.49 -8.71 5.58
C THR A 189 -15.60 -8.83 4.53
N ALA A 190 -16.13 -7.71 4.04
CA ALA A 190 -17.19 -7.68 3.05
C ALA A 190 -16.72 -8.14 1.66
N THR A 191 -15.48 -7.85 1.29
CA THR A 191 -14.95 -8.20 -0.04
C THR A 191 -14.32 -9.59 -0.10
N GLY A 192 -13.68 -10.04 0.98
CA GLY A 192 -12.89 -11.27 0.97
C GLY A 192 -11.67 -11.24 0.04
N TYR A 193 -11.20 -10.05 -0.38
CA TYR A 193 -10.14 -9.90 -1.37
C TYR A 193 -8.72 -10.12 -0.82
N ALA A 194 -8.54 -10.21 0.50
CA ALA A 194 -7.24 -10.48 1.10
C ALA A 194 -6.96 -11.98 1.21
N ASP A 195 -5.84 -12.43 0.66
CA ASP A 195 -5.35 -13.81 0.79
C ASP A 195 -4.63 -14.00 2.13
N GLN A 196 -3.90 -12.98 2.58
CA GLN A 196 -3.15 -13.01 3.83
C GLN A 196 -3.35 -11.69 4.58
N LEU A 197 -3.58 -11.80 5.89
CA LEU A 197 -3.55 -10.68 6.82
C LEU A 197 -2.31 -10.80 7.70
N VAL A 198 -1.64 -9.68 7.91
CA VAL A 198 -0.50 -9.55 8.81
C VAL A 198 -0.82 -8.46 9.83
N ILE A 199 -0.79 -8.78 11.10
CA ILE A 199 -1.06 -7.82 12.18
C ILE A 199 0.26 -7.35 12.79
N MET A 200 0.46 -6.05 12.78
CA MET A 200 1.60 -5.40 13.44
C MET A 200 1.18 -4.71 14.73
N SER A 201 2.10 -4.67 15.68
CA SER A 201 2.01 -3.84 16.88
C SER A 201 3.40 -3.46 17.35
N LYS A 202 3.60 -2.16 17.61
CA LYS A 202 4.88 -1.62 18.14
C LYS A 202 6.10 -2.06 17.34
N GLY A 203 6.02 -1.96 16.03
CA GLY A 203 7.13 -2.28 15.14
C GLY A 203 7.40 -3.78 14.91
N GLN A 204 6.54 -4.67 15.38
CA GLN A 204 6.71 -6.13 15.25
C GLN A 204 5.49 -6.77 14.57
N VAL A 205 5.72 -7.87 13.85
CA VAL A 205 4.64 -8.74 13.39
C VAL A 205 4.17 -9.59 14.57
N VAL A 206 2.90 -9.42 14.93
CA VAL A 206 2.25 -10.19 16.01
C VAL A 206 1.80 -11.55 15.50
N THR A 207 1.19 -11.56 14.32
CA THR A 207 0.66 -12.78 13.69
C THR A 207 0.42 -12.55 12.21
N ALA A 208 0.37 -13.64 11.45
CA ALA A 208 -0.02 -13.65 10.05
C ALA A 208 -0.86 -14.90 9.76
N GLY A 209 -1.86 -14.77 8.89
CA GLY A 209 -2.72 -15.90 8.51
C GLY A 209 -3.86 -15.46 7.59
N SER A 210 -4.75 -16.40 7.25
CA SER A 210 -5.97 -16.06 6.54
C SER A 210 -6.96 -15.30 7.45
N MET A 211 -7.97 -14.67 6.85
CA MET A 211 -9.06 -14.02 7.60
C MET A 211 -9.72 -14.98 8.61
N ASN A 212 -9.89 -16.25 8.23
CA ASN A 212 -10.52 -17.26 9.11
C ASN A 212 -9.60 -17.62 10.29
N ASP A 213 -8.30 -17.80 10.04
CA ASP A 213 -7.33 -18.13 11.11
C ASP A 213 -7.30 -17.01 12.15
N LEU A 214 -7.32 -15.75 11.69
CA LEU A 214 -7.23 -14.62 12.61
C LEU A 214 -8.54 -14.37 13.38
N LYS A 215 -9.70 -14.59 12.77
CA LYS A 215 -11.00 -14.48 13.47
C LYS A 215 -11.13 -15.49 14.61
N THR A 216 -10.50 -16.64 14.51
CA THR A 216 -10.53 -17.71 15.52
C THR A 216 -9.35 -17.66 16.50
N SER A 217 -8.49 -16.66 16.39
CA SER A 217 -7.30 -16.52 17.24
C SER A 217 -7.66 -16.24 18.69
N ASP A 218 -6.97 -16.91 19.62
CA ASP A 218 -7.08 -16.66 21.06
C ASP A 218 -6.26 -15.47 21.55
N ASP A 219 -5.37 -14.91 20.71
CA ASP A 219 -4.56 -13.74 21.05
C ASP A 219 -5.45 -12.48 21.17
N SER A 220 -5.44 -11.86 22.35
CA SER A 220 -6.24 -10.66 22.63
C SER A 220 -5.87 -9.46 21.74
N ARG A 221 -4.62 -9.39 21.27
CA ARG A 221 -4.14 -8.35 20.33
C ARG A 221 -4.77 -8.53 18.96
N VAL A 222 -5.06 -9.77 18.56
CA VAL A 222 -5.72 -10.12 17.30
C VAL A 222 -7.23 -9.92 17.43
N ARG A 223 -7.84 -10.45 18.49
CA ARG A 223 -9.30 -10.37 18.73
C ARG A 223 -9.84 -8.95 18.71
N ARG A 224 -9.08 -7.97 19.22
CA ARG A 224 -9.50 -6.55 19.23
C ARG A 224 -9.83 -5.99 17.84
N TYR A 225 -9.25 -6.54 16.77
CA TYR A 225 -9.55 -6.14 15.40
C TYR A 225 -10.89 -6.68 14.89
N PHE A 226 -11.40 -7.76 15.47
CA PHE A 226 -12.61 -8.46 15.01
C PHE A 226 -13.82 -8.35 15.95
N GLN A 227 -13.67 -7.65 17.07
CA GLN A 227 -14.71 -7.51 18.12
C GLN A 227 -15.30 -6.07 18.17
N GLY A 228 -15.09 -5.24 17.12
CA GLY A 228 -15.63 -3.89 17.00
C GLY A 228 -17.06 -3.84 16.53
#